data_b71e92e6058849c68db9353d79cb05e3
#
_entry.id   b71e92e6058849c68db9353d79cb05e3
#
_cell.length_a   1.000
_cell.length_b   1.000
_cell.length_c   1.000
_cell.angle_alpha   90.00
_cell.angle_beta   90.00
_cell.angle_gamma   90.00
#
_symmetry.space_group_name_H-M   'P 1'
#
loop_
_entity.id
_entity.type
_entity.pdbx_description
1 polymer ?
#
loop_
_entity_poly.entity_id
_entity_poly.type
_entity_poly.pdbx_seq_one_letter_code
_entity_poly.pdbx_strand_id
1 'polypeptide(L)' 'AREVVFAIDRPVDLSVQNAFEGTVEEISIHGDGADALVRTNCSGQIIIGKLTRKALSELGIKEGSRIWLLIKSVAVLSV' A
#
# COMPACT_ATOMS: atom_id res chain seq x y z
N ALA A 1 11.57 7.21 -2.96
CA ALA A 1 10.52 6.30 -2.56
C ALA A 1 9.27 6.54 -3.39
N ARG A 2 8.56 5.52 -3.73
CA ARG A 2 7.36 5.64 -4.53
C ARG A 2 6.17 5.83 -3.64
N GLU A 3 5.23 6.59 -4.12
CA GLU A 3 3.98 6.72 -3.42
C GLU A 3 3.14 5.49 -3.66
N VAL A 4 2.70 4.88 -2.58
CA VAL A 4 1.86 3.71 -2.66
C VAL A 4 0.55 4.04 -1.97
N VAL A 5 -0.55 3.80 -2.67
CA VAL A 5 -1.87 3.99 -2.12
C VAL A 5 -2.49 2.62 -1.91
N PHE A 6 -3.08 2.42 -0.75
CA PHE A 6 -3.71 1.14 -0.43
C PHE A 6 -5.21 1.22 -0.64
N ALA A 7 -5.79 0.17 -1.18
CA ALA A 7 -7.23 0.10 -1.40
C ALA A 7 -7.73 -1.29 -1.04
N ILE A 8 -8.95 -1.37 -0.53
CA ILE A 8 -9.55 -2.64 -0.18
C ILE A 8 -10.19 -3.29 -1.40
N ASP A 9 -10.82 -2.48 -2.23
CA ASP A 9 -11.49 -3.00 -3.41
C ASP A 9 -10.69 -2.67 -4.65
N ARG A 10 -10.93 -3.45 -5.69
CA ARG A 10 -10.25 -3.23 -6.95
C ARG A 10 -10.57 -1.83 -7.48
N PRO A 11 -9.57 -1.02 -7.73
CA PRO A 11 -9.80 0.33 -8.23
C PRO A 11 -10.31 0.32 -9.66
N VAL A 12 -11.19 1.27 -9.95
CA VAL A 12 -11.68 1.45 -11.30
C VAL A 12 -11.56 2.92 -11.66
N ASP A 13 -11.35 3.18 -12.90
CA ASP A 13 -11.31 4.55 -13.44
C ASP A 13 -10.32 5.44 -12.72
N LEU A 14 -9.22 4.89 -12.30
CA LEU A 14 -8.18 5.68 -11.67
C LEU A 14 -7.07 5.98 -12.65
N SER A 15 -6.47 7.13 -12.49
CA SER A 15 -5.36 7.50 -13.33
C SER A 15 -4.05 6.93 -12.85
N VAL A 16 -4.08 5.94 -12.00
CA VAL A 16 -2.86 5.25 -11.58
C VAL A 16 -2.54 4.18 -12.61
N GLN A 17 -1.27 4.04 -12.88
CA GLN A 17 -0.86 3.13 -13.94
C GLN A 17 -0.67 1.72 -13.48
N ASN A 18 -0.38 1.51 -12.21
CA ASN A 18 -0.09 0.17 -11.72
C ASN A 18 -0.93 -0.13 -10.50
N ALA A 19 -1.68 -1.21 -10.57
CA ALA A 19 -2.46 -1.70 -9.44
C ALA A 19 -2.09 -3.16 -9.26
N PHE A 20 -1.71 -3.53 -8.04
CA PHE A 20 -1.31 -4.89 -7.74
C PHE A 20 -2.14 -5.43 -6.58
N GLU A 21 -2.65 -6.63 -6.74
CA GLU A 21 -3.33 -7.28 -5.63
C GLU A 21 -2.32 -8.08 -4.84
N GLY A 22 -2.36 -7.97 -3.54
CA GLY A 22 -1.43 -8.67 -2.70
C GLY A 22 -2.02 -9.04 -1.35
N THR A 23 -1.22 -9.76 -0.59
CA THR A 23 -1.58 -10.18 0.76
C THR A 23 -0.63 -9.54 1.74
N VAL A 24 -1.17 -8.95 2.79
CA VAL A 24 -0.36 -8.32 3.82
C VAL A 24 0.33 -9.40 4.63
N GLU A 25 1.66 -9.34 4.67
CA GLU A 25 2.45 -10.30 5.43
C GLU A 25 2.79 -9.80 6.81
N GLU A 26 3.09 -8.52 6.92
CA GLU A 26 3.56 -7.99 8.20
C GLU A 26 3.23 -6.51 8.30
N ILE A 27 2.90 -6.09 9.49
CA ILE A 27 2.64 -4.70 9.78
C ILE A 27 3.53 -4.31 10.95
N SER A 28 4.36 -3.29 10.75
CA SER A 28 5.28 -2.81 11.78
C SER A 28 4.93 -1.39 12.16
N ILE A 29 4.88 -1.10 13.44
CA ILE A 29 4.62 0.24 13.94
C ILE A 29 5.97 0.89 14.23
N HIS A 30 6.14 2.10 13.76
CA HIS A 30 7.41 2.79 13.91
C HIS A 30 7.26 4.13 14.60
N GLY A 31 8.37 4.62 15.14
CA GLY A 31 8.43 5.93 15.76
C GLY A 31 7.53 6.03 16.97
N ASP A 32 6.73 7.06 17.05
CA ASP A 32 5.84 7.28 18.16
C ASP A 32 4.52 6.52 18.00
N GLY A 33 4.42 5.68 17.03
CA GLY A 33 3.22 4.88 16.80
C GLY A 33 2.22 5.52 15.86
N ALA A 34 2.57 6.64 15.25
CA ALA A 34 1.66 7.31 14.32
C ALA A 34 1.62 6.64 12.95
N ASP A 35 2.72 6.03 12.57
CA ASP A 35 2.85 5.42 11.25
C ASP A 35 3.10 3.92 11.33
N ALA A 36 2.71 3.23 10.29
CA ALA A 36 2.94 1.81 10.17
C ALA A 36 3.54 1.50 8.81
N LEU A 37 4.42 0.53 8.77
CA LEU A 37 4.93 0.00 7.52
C LEU A 37 4.20 -1.30 7.24
N VAL A 38 3.64 -1.39 6.05
CA VAL A 38 2.87 -2.57 5.64
C VAL A 38 3.65 -3.31 4.57
N ARG A 39 4.00 -4.54 4.87
CA ARG A 39 4.72 -5.38 3.94
C ARG A 39 3.73 -6.27 3.24
N THR A 40 3.67 -6.17 1.93
CA THR A 40 2.68 -6.87 1.13
C THR A 40 3.36 -7.74 0.08
N ASN A 41 2.89 -8.96 -0.05
CA ASN A 41 3.39 -9.86 -1.06
C ASN A 41 2.45 -9.83 -2.26
N CYS A 42 2.95 -9.32 -3.37
CA CYS A 42 2.17 -9.22 -4.60
C CYS A 42 2.77 -10.20 -5.60
N SER A 43 2.25 -11.39 -5.63
CA SER A 43 2.69 -12.45 -6.56
C SER A 43 4.19 -12.71 -6.43
N GLY A 44 4.66 -12.80 -5.21
CA GLY A 44 6.08 -13.08 -4.96
C GLY A 44 6.95 -11.84 -4.85
N GLN A 45 6.43 -10.69 -5.22
CA GLN A 45 7.18 -9.46 -5.10
C GLN A 45 6.76 -8.72 -3.83
N ILE A 46 7.72 -8.33 -3.03
CA ILE A 46 7.43 -7.66 -1.77
C ILE A 46 7.41 -6.16 -2.00
N ILE A 47 6.33 -5.54 -1.57
CA ILE A 47 6.18 -4.09 -1.66
C ILE A 47 5.91 -3.57 -0.25
N ILE A 48 6.69 -2.59 0.17
CA ILE A 48 6.54 -1.99 1.50
C ILE A 48 6.00 -0.58 1.33
N GLY A 49 4.90 -0.31 1.97
CA GLY A 49 4.32 1.02 1.95
C GLY A 49 4.07 1.52 3.35
N LYS A 50 3.94 2.83 3.49
CA LYS A 50 3.72 3.47 4.79
C LYS A 50 2.30 4.00 4.85
N LEU A 51 1.64 3.73 5.97
CA LEU A 51 0.30 4.24 6.23
C LEU A 51 0.27 4.84 7.63
N THR A 52 -0.63 5.77 7.83
CA THR A 52 -0.89 6.19 9.20
C THR A 52 -1.65 5.08 9.91
N ARG A 53 -1.52 5.02 11.23
CA ARG A 53 -2.29 4.03 12.00
C ARG A 53 -3.77 4.27 11.86
N LYS A 54 -4.16 5.52 11.71
CA LYS A 54 -5.57 5.85 11.53
C LYS A 54 -6.09 5.24 10.22
N ALA A 55 -5.36 5.40 9.14
CA ALA A 55 -5.77 4.84 7.85
C ALA A 55 -5.80 3.32 7.90
N LEU A 56 -4.81 2.72 8.57
CA LEU A 56 -4.76 1.28 8.73
C LEU A 56 -6.03 0.77 9.41
N SER A 57 -6.44 1.45 10.47
CA SER A 57 -7.63 1.08 11.21
C SER A 57 -8.90 1.31 10.40
N GLU A 58 -8.98 2.45 9.73
CA GLU A 58 -10.18 2.78 8.94
C GLU A 58 -10.37 1.82 7.77
N LEU A 59 -9.30 1.38 7.18
CA LEU A 59 -9.37 0.42 6.08
C LEU A 59 -9.52 -1.01 6.56
N GLY A 60 -9.31 -1.26 7.84
CA GLY A 60 -9.41 -2.60 8.38
C GLY A 60 -8.30 -3.53 7.92
N ILE A 61 -7.14 -2.97 7.62
CA ILE A 61 -6.02 -3.76 7.13
C ILE A 61 -5.32 -4.45 8.30
N LYS A 62 -5.07 -5.74 8.15
CA LYS A 62 -4.35 -6.52 9.15
C LYS A 62 -3.54 -7.59 8.43
N GLU A 63 -2.70 -8.29 9.16
CA GLU A 63 -1.91 -9.36 8.57
C GLU A 63 -2.85 -10.41 8.01
N GLY A 64 -2.57 -10.83 6.79
CA GLY A 64 -3.42 -11.75 6.07
C GLY A 64 -4.49 -11.10 5.19
N SER A 65 -4.65 -9.79 5.30
CA SER A 65 -5.63 -9.09 4.47
C SER A 65 -5.23 -9.10 3.01
N ARG A 66 -6.22 -9.19 2.14
CA ARG A 66 -5.99 -8.99 0.72
C ARG A 66 -6.27 -7.55 0.41
N ILE A 67 -5.34 -6.90 -0.25
CA ILE A 67 -5.48 -5.48 -0.56
C ILE A 67 -4.96 -5.19 -1.96
N TRP A 68 -5.28 -4.02 -2.44
CA TRP A 68 -4.74 -3.51 -3.69
C TRP A 68 -3.74 -2.40 -3.39
N LEU A 69 -2.62 -2.44 -4.08
CA LEU A 69 -1.60 -1.40 -3.99
C LEU A 69 -1.59 -0.63 -5.29
N LEU A 70 -1.78 0.66 -5.20
CA LEU A 70 -1.76 1.54 -6.35
C LEU A 70 -0.44 2.29 -6.31
N ILE A 71 0.43 2.01 -7.24
CA ILE A 71 1.71 2.65 -7.29
C ILE A 71 1.64 3.75 -8.34
N LYS A 72 1.72 4.98 -7.88
CA LYS A 72 1.75 6.08 -8.79
C LYS A 72 3.06 6.11 -9.49
N SER A 73 2.99 6.01 -10.77
CA SER A 73 4.15 6.22 -11.54
C SER A 73 4.47 7.68 -11.44
N VAL A 74 5.50 7.99 -10.84
CA VAL A 74 5.98 9.26 -10.75
C VAL A 74 6.49 9.61 -12.05
N ALA A 75 5.82 10.20 -12.75
CA ALA A 75 6.24 10.53 -13.95
C ALA A 75 7.23 11.50 -13.93
N VAL A 76 8.18 11.17 -14.10
CA VAL A 76 9.07 11.93 -14.11
C VAL A 76 9.23 12.63 -15.21
N LEU A 77 8.99 13.50 -15.40
CA LEU A 77 9.15 14.12 -16.24
C LEU A 77 10.13 14.72 -16.40
N SER A 78 10.85 14.60 -16.65
CA SER A 78 11.68 15.04 -16.88
C SER A 78 11.80 15.79 -17.65
N VAL A 79 11.79 16.24 -17.91
CA VAL A 79 11.94 16.92 -18.58
C VAL A 79 12.39 17.61 -18.71
#